data_9c3eaa97b68b737443e30da9b51d6bb5
#
_entry.id   9c3eaa97b68b737443e30da9b51d6bb5
#
_cell.length_a   1.000
_cell.length_b   1.000
_cell.length_c   1.000
_cell.angle_alpha   90.00
_cell.angle_beta   90.00
_cell.angle_gamma   90.00
#
_symmetry.space_group_name_H-M   'P 1'
#
loop_
_entity.id
_entity.type
_entity.pdbx_description
1 polymer ?
#
loop_
_entity_poly.entity_id
_entity_poly.type
_entity_poly.pdbx_seq_one_letter_code
_entity_poly.pdbx_strand_id
1 'polypeptide(L)'
;MRLFKLFHVMYKIRLFSPLSLFRLSSAIYTFGINLMTLLNFSARTYGEKIALVDEQESLTYSQLFAQSEELSVVLRESYQLASGKKVGFLCKNHASLVKAIFAVSLSGADVYLLNAEMSESQLNNILERHDFDLMVLDEERSPLLEQSSYTKSKLLSYHDTLPAISNLFSTRNYTKHKRYRTSTSKLVLLTGGTTGNAKEAAHKPSLFNYLNPFHDFLIRLKILNYHTAYIATPIYHGYGVAVLILFCALGKKVVVHRGFDAEEACRLIREHQVEVVTVVPLMLHKMLNTNADDLKSLACIASGGAELNPKLVKETQGQLGEVLYNLYGTSEAGLNIIATPQDLAYSAYTIGRKIKGVRLKIMNERKEEVEARTVGQFCISNSWSMRNGVNSWIETGDLGYRDEEGYYFLRGRADSMIVSAGENVYPLEVEQLLLTHPQIEDAAVIGMQDEQFGQRLKAIVRLTPQAETTEEELLQWLRPRLARFQMPKEIIVVDDLPYTSLGKLDKKRLKS
;
A
#
# COMPACT_ATOMS: atom_id res chain seq x y z
N MET A 1 23.51 -14.32 12.17
CA MET A 1 23.12 -13.29 11.21
C MET A 1 21.78 -12.60 11.55
N ARG A 2 20.68 -13.30 11.87
CA ARG A 2 19.38 -12.70 12.29
C ARG A 2 19.50 -11.88 13.59
N LEU A 3 20.23 -12.41 14.58
CA LEU A 3 20.43 -11.74 15.87
C LEU A 3 21.18 -10.40 15.72
N PHE A 4 22.22 -10.36 14.89
CA PHE A 4 23.01 -9.15 14.66
C PHE A 4 22.20 -8.03 13.98
N LYS A 5 21.31 -8.38 13.03
CA LYS A 5 20.38 -7.42 12.42
C LYS A 5 19.36 -6.89 13.42
N LEU A 6 18.83 -7.77 14.28
CA LEU A 6 17.93 -7.36 15.36
C LEU A 6 18.65 -6.37 16.28
N PHE A 7 19.88 -6.69 16.69
CA PHE A 7 20.70 -5.78 17.47
C PHE A 7 20.94 -4.44 16.77
N HIS A 8 21.25 -4.45 15.48
CA HIS A 8 21.45 -3.22 14.72
C HIS A 8 20.18 -2.36 14.65
N VAL A 9 19.01 -2.96 14.35
CA VAL A 9 17.72 -2.25 14.35
C VAL A 9 17.43 -1.70 15.75
N MET A 10 17.54 -2.54 16.80
CA MET A 10 17.28 -2.13 18.18
C MET A 10 18.20 -1.00 18.63
N TYR A 11 19.47 -1.02 18.21
CA TYR A 11 20.41 0.07 18.46
C TYR A 11 19.97 1.35 17.75
N LYS A 12 19.64 1.28 16.48
CA LYS A 12 19.23 2.44 15.68
C LYS A 12 17.93 3.07 16.19
N ILE A 13 16.96 2.29 16.65
CA ILE A 13 15.70 2.79 17.25
C ILE A 13 15.85 3.06 18.76
N ARG A 14 17.08 3.05 19.30
CA ARG A 14 17.42 3.31 20.71
C ARG A 14 16.72 2.38 21.72
N LEU A 15 16.35 1.17 21.30
CA LEU A 15 15.70 0.18 22.17
C LEU A 15 16.65 -0.43 23.22
N PHE A 16 17.97 -0.27 23.08
CA PHE A 16 18.96 -0.79 24.05
C PHE A 16 19.13 0.05 25.30
N SER A 17 18.48 1.21 25.41
CA SER A 17 18.54 1.90 26.69
C SER A 17 17.81 1.06 27.75
N PRO A 18 18.35 0.94 28.99
CA PRO A 18 17.68 0.21 30.07
C PRO A 18 16.24 0.67 30.28
N LEU A 19 15.98 1.96 30.13
CA LEU A 19 14.66 2.55 30.26
C LEU A 19 13.70 2.11 29.13
N SER A 20 14.18 2.02 27.90
CA SER A 20 13.35 1.55 26.77
C SER A 20 13.03 0.06 26.89
N LEU A 21 14.00 -0.76 27.29
CA LEU A 21 13.77 -2.18 27.57
C LEU A 21 12.77 -2.38 28.72
N PHE A 22 12.90 -1.60 29.80
CA PHE A 22 11.92 -1.61 30.90
C PHE A 22 10.52 -1.21 30.44
N ARG A 23 10.40 -0.13 29.64
CA ARG A 23 9.11 0.32 29.08
C ARG A 23 8.46 -0.75 28.20
N LEU A 24 9.23 -1.37 27.31
CA LEU A 24 8.74 -2.43 26.44
C LEU A 24 8.32 -3.67 27.24
N SER A 25 9.15 -4.14 28.18
CA SER A 25 8.84 -5.28 29.05
C SER A 25 7.59 -5.01 29.91
N SER A 26 7.49 -3.80 30.47
CA SER A 26 6.32 -3.35 31.23
C SER A 26 5.05 -3.32 30.35
N ALA A 27 5.15 -2.83 29.11
CA ALA A 27 4.02 -2.81 28.17
C ALA A 27 3.58 -4.24 27.80
N ILE A 28 4.50 -5.14 27.50
CA ILE A 28 4.21 -6.56 27.21
C ILE A 28 3.59 -7.25 28.44
N TYR A 29 4.09 -6.99 29.63
CA TYR A 29 3.53 -7.54 30.86
C TYR A 29 2.10 -7.08 31.09
N THR A 30 1.83 -5.78 30.86
CA THR A 30 0.52 -5.16 31.10
C THR A 30 -0.53 -5.53 30.05
N PHE A 31 -0.19 -5.49 28.78
CA PHE A 31 -1.14 -5.60 27.66
C PHE A 31 -1.02 -6.91 26.85
N GLY A 32 0.07 -7.65 27.00
CA GLY A 32 0.37 -8.82 26.15
C GLY A 32 1.13 -8.43 24.89
N ILE A 33 1.03 -9.25 23.83
CA ILE A 33 1.67 -8.98 22.52
C ILE A 33 0.57 -8.63 21.53
N ASN A 34 0.33 -7.32 21.33
CA ASN A 34 -0.67 -6.78 20.43
C ASN A 34 -0.27 -5.36 19.98
N LEU A 35 -1.07 -4.72 19.12
CA LEU A 35 -0.77 -3.36 18.60
C LEU A 35 -0.78 -2.30 19.72
N MET A 36 -1.67 -2.43 20.71
CA MET A 36 -1.72 -1.50 21.84
C MET A 36 -0.43 -1.50 22.68
N THR A 37 0.26 -2.64 22.77
CA THR A 37 1.57 -2.74 23.44
C THR A 37 2.60 -1.83 22.79
N LEU A 38 2.59 -1.78 21.44
CA LEU A 38 3.44 -0.89 20.67
C LEU A 38 3.07 0.57 20.92
N LEU A 39 1.78 0.90 20.88
CA LEU A 39 1.32 2.27 21.15
C LEU A 39 1.62 2.72 22.57
N ASN A 40 1.45 1.85 23.59
CA ASN A 40 1.82 2.15 24.96
C ASN A 40 3.32 2.42 25.11
N PHE A 41 4.17 1.59 24.47
CA PHE A 41 5.62 1.85 24.45
C PHE A 41 5.93 3.21 23.85
N SER A 42 5.29 3.56 22.72
CA SER A 42 5.48 4.84 22.05
C SER A 42 4.98 6.02 22.89
N ALA A 43 3.81 5.88 23.52
CA ALA A 43 3.25 6.90 24.41
C ALA A 43 4.15 7.18 25.62
N ARG A 44 4.72 6.11 26.23
CA ARG A 44 5.66 6.27 27.35
C ARG A 44 7.04 6.82 26.93
N THR A 45 7.36 6.75 25.64
CA THR A 45 8.67 7.19 25.13
C THR A 45 8.60 8.58 24.51
N TYR A 46 7.50 8.90 23.83
CA TYR A 46 7.33 10.11 23.02
C TYR A 46 6.13 10.96 23.44
N GLY A 47 5.47 10.67 24.52
CA GLY A 47 4.19 11.15 25.06
C GLY A 47 3.66 12.46 24.51
N GLU A 48 4.40 13.55 24.66
CA GLU A 48 4.00 14.91 24.27
C GLU A 48 4.18 15.20 22.76
N LYS A 49 4.86 14.30 22.02
CA LYS A 49 4.99 14.51 20.58
C LYS A 49 3.66 14.23 19.89
N ILE A 50 3.36 15.00 18.85
CA ILE A 50 2.24 14.72 17.96
C ILE A 50 2.47 13.36 17.29
N ALA A 51 1.49 12.49 17.43
CA ALA A 51 1.49 11.14 16.83
C ALA A 51 0.69 11.09 15.53
N LEU A 52 -0.49 11.71 15.52
CA LEU A 52 -1.45 11.59 14.43
C LEU A 52 -2.17 12.93 14.21
N VAL A 53 -2.34 13.28 12.95
CA VAL A 53 -3.12 14.45 12.51
C VAL A 53 -4.03 14.02 11.37
N ASP A 54 -5.30 14.38 11.45
CA ASP A 54 -6.26 14.31 10.34
C ASP A 54 -7.06 15.64 10.24
N GLU A 55 -8.13 15.65 9.47
CA GLU A 55 -8.98 16.84 9.27
C GLU A 55 -9.72 17.28 10.54
N GLN A 56 -9.91 16.38 11.50
CA GLN A 56 -10.75 16.62 12.69
C GLN A 56 -9.92 16.90 13.94
N GLU A 57 -8.77 16.26 14.08
CA GLU A 57 -8.02 16.29 15.33
C GLU A 57 -6.50 16.13 15.13
N SER A 58 -5.77 16.65 16.13
CA SER A 58 -4.33 16.44 16.26
C SER A 58 -4.05 15.83 17.63
N LEU A 59 -3.49 14.62 17.65
CA LEU A 59 -3.31 13.82 18.86
C LEU A 59 -1.83 13.63 19.17
N THR A 60 -1.46 13.88 20.42
CA THR A 60 -0.17 13.42 20.96
C THR A 60 -0.17 11.89 21.14
N TYR A 61 1.02 11.31 21.33
CA TYR A 61 1.13 9.87 21.62
C TYR A 61 0.38 9.49 22.91
N SER A 62 0.44 10.36 23.94
CA SER A 62 -0.30 10.17 25.20
C SER A 62 -1.81 10.20 24.96
N GLN A 63 -2.31 11.14 24.17
CA GLN A 63 -3.74 11.26 23.86
C GLN A 63 -4.23 10.07 23.00
N LEU A 64 -3.50 9.74 21.94
CA LEU A 64 -3.85 8.60 21.08
C LEU A 64 -3.93 7.30 21.88
N PHE A 65 -2.96 7.07 22.79
CA PHE A 65 -2.97 5.90 23.66
C PHE A 65 -4.17 5.91 24.62
N ALA A 66 -4.39 7.04 25.34
CA ALA A 66 -5.46 7.14 26.32
C ALA A 66 -6.85 6.92 25.69
N GLN A 67 -7.11 7.60 24.55
CA GLN A 67 -8.38 7.44 23.83
C GLN A 67 -8.56 6.02 23.27
N SER A 68 -7.51 5.39 22.77
CA SER A 68 -7.59 4.01 22.29
C SER A 68 -7.78 3.00 23.44
N GLU A 69 -7.16 3.23 24.62
CA GLU A 69 -7.36 2.39 25.82
C GLU A 69 -8.80 2.50 26.30
N GLU A 70 -9.35 3.71 26.41
CA GLU A 70 -10.73 3.99 26.81
C GLU A 70 -11.73 3.34 25.83
N LEU A 71 -11.51 3.56 24.52
CA LEU A 71 -12.33 2.94 23.48
C LEU A 71 -12.35 1.41 23.60
N SER A 72 -11.23 0.79 23.95
CA SER A 72 -11.18 -0.67 24.11
C SER A 72 -12.09 -1.16 25.23
N VAL A 73 -12.24 -0.38 26.30
CA VAL A 73 -13.17 -0.68 27.41
C VAL A 73 -14.62 -0.64 26.93
N VAL A 74 -15.00 0.45 26.23
CA VAL A 74 -16.35 0.60 25.67
C VAL A 74 -16.69 -0.54 24.71
N LEU A 75 -15.75 -0.88 23.80
CA LEU A 75 -15.94 -1.95 22.83
C LEU A 75 -16.14 -3.31 23.51
N ARG A 76 -15.47 -3.57 24.63
CA ARG A 76 -15.64 -4.80 25.42
C ARG A 76 -16.97 -4.83 26.18
N GLU A 77 -17.34 -3.72 26.81
CA GLU A 77 -18.53 -3.66 27.66
C GLU A 77 -19.82 -3.57 26.86
N SER A 78 -19.85 -2.69 25.85
CA SER A 78 -21.07 -2.41 25.07
C SER A 78 -21.23 -3.33 23.86
N TYR A 79 -20.12 -3.77 23.23
CA TYR A 79 -20.13 -4.60 22.02
C TYR A 79 -19.61 -6.02 22.27
N GLN A 80 -19.29 -6.38 23.54
CA GLN A 80 -18.82 -7.70 23.96
C GLN A 80 -17.61 -8.22 23.17
N LEU A 81 -16.73 -7.30 22.72
CA LEU A 81 -15.54 -7.69 22.00
C LEU A 81 -14.54 -8.39 22.90
N ALA A 82 -14.05 -9.52 22.46
CA ALA A 82 -13.09 -10.37 23.15
C ALA A 82 -12.29 -11.22 22.14
N SER A 83 -11.38 -12.05 22.66
CA SER A 83 -10.67 -13.03 21.84
C SER A 83 -11.63 -13.93 21.05
N GLY A 84 -11.32 -14.15 19.77
CA GLY A 84 -12.13 -14.93 18.84
C GLY A 84 -13.22 -14.13 18.12
N LYS A 85 -13.52 -12.90 18.55
CA LYS A 85 -14.42 -11.99 17.85
C LYS A 85 -13.74 -11.33 16.64
N LYS A 86 -14.52 -10.91 15.64
CA LYS A 86 -14.04 -10.31 14.40
C LYS A 86 -14.67 -8.94 14.20
N VAL A 87 -13.84 -7.94 13.92
CA VAL A 87 -14.30 -6.58 13.61
C VAL A 87 -13.89 -6.21 12.18
N GLY A 88 -14.87 -5.92 11.34
CA GLY A 88 -14.68 -5.42 9.98
C GLY A 88 -14.64 -3.90 9.95
N PHE A 89 -13.64 -3.33 9.28
CA PHE A 89 -13.49 -1.89 9.10
C PHE A 89 -13.71 -1.51 7.64
N LEU A 90 -14.78 -0.78 7.36
CA LEU A 90 -15.10 -0.22 6.06
C LEU A 90 -14.90 1.29 6.09
N CYS A 91 -13.66 1.71 6.34
CA CYS A 91 -13.28 3.09 6.63
C CYS A 91 -12.14 3.57 5.73
N LYS A 92 -12.18 4.87 5.41
CA LYS A 92 -11.06 5.62 4.84
C LYS A 92 -10.03 5.99 5.91
N ASN A 93 -8.95 6.69 5.50
CA ASN A 93 -7.90 7.09 6.44
C ASN A 93 -8.35 8.25 7.34
N HIS A 94 -8.42 8.05 8.63
CA HIS A 94 -8.71 9.08 9.64
C HIS A 94 -8.35 8.59 11.06
N ALA A 95 -8.31 9.51 12.03
CA ALA A 95 -7.89 9.23 13.40
C ALA A 95 -8.80 8.21 14.11
N SER A 96 -10.12 8.25 13.87
CA SER A 96 -11.06 7.29 14.47
C SER A 96 -10.76 5.85 14.03
N LEU A 97 -10.40 5.60 12.75
CA LEU A 97 -9.94 4.30 12.29
C LEU A 97 -8.68 3.85 13.05
N VAL A 98 -7.69 4.74 13.17
CA VAL A 98 -6.43 4.42 13.86
C VAL A 98 -6.67 4.08 15.33
N LYS A 99 -7.45 4.89 16.05
CA LYS A 99 -7.85 4.63 17.44
C LYS A 99 -8.55 3.27 17.58
N ALA A 100 -9.49 2.97 16.68
CA ALA A 100 -10.25 1.74 16.72
C ALA A 100 -9.40 0.49 16.41
N ILE A 101 -8.43 0.57 15.50
CA ILE A 101 -7.47 -0.53 15.25
C ILE A 101 -6.71 -0.90 16.54
N PHE A 102 -6.19 0.09 17.26
CA PHE A 102 -5.48 -0.16 18.52
C PHE A 102 -6.43 -0.70 19.61
N ALA A 103 -7.62 -0.12 19.73
CA ALA A 103 -8.62 -0.51 20.73
C ALA A 103 -9.13 -1.95 20.52
N VAL A 104 -9.47 -2.32 19.29
CA VAL A 104 -9.90 -3.68 18.93
C VAL A 104 -8.77 -4.68 19.17
N SER A 105 -7.53 -4.32 18.82
CA SER A 105 -6.38 -5.17 19.09
C SER A 105 -6.18 -5.42 20.60
N LEU A 106 -6.44 -4.42 21.46
CA LEU A 106 -6.39 -4.59 22.92
C LEU A 106 -7.55 -5.45 23.45
N SER A 107 -8.73 -5.40 22.84
CA SER A 107 -9.84 -6.27 23.25
C SER A 107 -9.58 -7.76 22.99
N GLY A 108 -8.60 -8.06 22.11
CA GLY A 108 -8.26 -9.41 21.67
C GLY A 108 -9.02 -9.89 20.44
N ALA A 109 -9.93 -9.07 19.93
CA ALA A 109 -10.65 -9.35 18.69
C ALA A 109 -9.74 -9.16 17.47
N ASP A 110 -10.05 -9.86 16.39
CA ASP A 110 -9.33 -9.76 15.12
C ASP A 110 -9.78 -8.51 14.35
N VAL A 111 -8.81 -7.76 13.82
CA VAL A 111 -8.99 -6.54 13.03
C VAL A 111 -8.99 -6.93 11.55
N TYR A 112 -10.11 -6.71 10.85
CA TYR A 112 -10.25 -6.94 9.41
C TYR A 112 -10.35 -5.60 8.70
N LEU A 113 -9.33 -5.23 7.93
CA LEU A 113 -9.35 -4.01 7.13
C LEU A 113 -9.91 -4.31 5.74
N LEU A 114 -11.07 -3.74 5.45
CA LEU A 114 -11.81 -3.91 4.21
C LEU A 114 -11.53 -2.74 3.25
N ASN A 115 -11.55 -3.00 1.95
CA ASN A 115 -11.45 -1.92 0.98
C ASN A 115 -12.69 -1.01 1.07
N ALA A 116 -12.50 0.24 1.49
CA ALA A 116 -13.59 1.21 1.61
C ALA A 116 -14.29 1.53 0.27
N GLU A 117 -13.67 1.23 -0.87
CA GLU A 117 -14.21 1.47 -2.21
C GLU A 117 -14.84 0.21 -2.86
N MET A 118 -15.07 -0.86 -2.06
CA MET A 118 -15.65 -2.09 -2.60
C MET A 118 -17.11 -1.90 -3.04
N SER A 119 -17.52 -2.71 -4.02
CA SER A 119 -18.91 -2.80 -4.47
C SER A 119 -19.77 -3.64 -3.50
N GLU A 120 -21.08 -3.55 -3.66
CA GLU A 120 -22.05 -4.34 -2.90
C GLU A 120 -21.81 -5.85 -3.06
N SER A 121 -21.61 -6.33 -4.26
CA SER A 121 -21.33 -7.75 -4.52
C SER A 121 -20.05 -8.23 -3.85
N GLN A 122 -19.02 -7.38 -3.79
CA GLN A 122 -17.78 -7.69 -3.09
C GLN A 122 -17.98 -7.74 -1.57
N LEU A 123 -18.75 -6.80 -1.02
CA LEU A 123 -19.07 -6.81 0.42
C LEU A 123 -19.88 -8.06 0.79
N ASN A 124 -20.92 -8.39 0.03
CA ASN A 124 -21.75 -9.58 0.28
C ASN A 124 -20.91 -10.87 0.25
N ASN A 125 -20.03 -11.04 -0.73
CA ASN A 125 -19.10 -12.17 -0.80
C ASN A 125 -18.17 -12.27 0.42
N ILE A 126 -17.79 -11.14 1.01
CA ILE A 126 -16.96 -11.11 2.24
C ILE A 126 -17.81 -11.47 3.45
N LEU A 127 -19.02 -10.95 3.56
CA LEU A 127 -19.95 -11.23 4.67
C LEU A 127 -20.38 -12.70 4.72
N GLU A 128 -20.52 -13.36 3.57
CA GLU A 128 -20.80 -14.80 3.49
C GLU A 128 -19.66 -15.68 4.05
N ARG A 129 -18.41 -15.20 3.91
CA ARG A 129 -17.21 -15.95 4.35
C ARG A 129 -16.78 -15.62 5.76
N HIS A 130 -17.10 -14.41 6.23
CA HIS A 130 -16.68 -13.91 7.53
C HIS A 130 -17.88 -13.48 8.34
N ASP A 131 -18.07 -14.15 9.46
CA ASP A 131 -19.08 -13.78 10.45
C ASP A 131 -18.52 -12.67 11.36
N PHE A 132 -18.64 -11.38 10.94
CA PHE A 132 -18.20 -10.24 11.75
C PHE A 132 -19.15 -10.01 12.93
N ASP A 133 -18.58 -9.78 14.11
CA ASP A 133 -19.32 -9.44 15.33
C ASP A 133 -19.65 -7.95 15.41
N LEU A 134 -18.81 -7.11 14.80
CA LEU A 134 -19.00 -5.66 14.69
C LEU A 134 -18.49 -5.17 13.33
N MET A 135 -19.24 -4.29 12.70
CA MET A 135 -18.77 -3.50 11.54
C MET A 135 -18.56 -2.04 11.97
N VAL A 136 -17.37 -1.51 11.75
CA VAL A 136 -17.03 -0.09 11.90
C VAL A 136 -16.94 0.50 10.49
N LEU A 137 -17.67 1.59 10.24
CA LEU A 137 -17.79 2.14 8.89
C LEU A 137 -17.90 3.66 8.88
N ASP A 138 -17.51 4.25 7.77
CA ASP A 138 -17.80 5.65 7.49
C ASP A 138 -19.28 5.82 7.13
N GLU A 139 -19.87 6.96 7.48
CA GLU A 139 -21.30 7.23 7.28
C GLU A 139 -21.73 7.03 5.83
N GLU A 140 -20.93 7.48 4.86
CA GLU A 140 -21.21 7.32 3.44
C GLU A 140 -21.24 5.85 2.97
N ARG A 141 -20.81 4.90 3.79
CA ARG A 141 -20.87 3.45 3.54
C ARG A 141 -22.06 2.77 4.21
N SER A 142 -22.85 3.51 5.01
CA SER A 142 -24.05 2.96 5.67
C SER A 142 -25.06 2.37 4.68
N PRO A 143 -25.39 3.02 3.55
CA PRO A 143 -26.32 2.44 2.57
C PRO A 143 -25.84 1.09 2.01
N LEU A 144 -24.53 0.97 1.76
CA LEU A 144 -23.93 -0.26 1.26
C LEU A 144 -24.08 -1.43 2.24
N LEU A 145 -23.87 -1.16 3.54
CA LEU A 145 -24.03 -2.19 4.58
C LEU A 145 -25.51 -2.51 4.83
N GLU A 146 -26.41 -1.53 4.74
CA GLU A 146 -27.86 -1.71 4.93
C GLU A 146 -28.52 -2.54 3.83
N GLN A 147 -27.99 -2.48 2.61
CA GLN A 147 -28.42 -3.31 1.48
C GLN A 147 -27.85 -4.73 1.53
N SER A 148 -26.90 -4.99 2.43
CA SER A 148 -26.26 -6.30 2.58
C SER A 148 -27.03 -7.22 3.53
N SER A 149 -26.60 -8.48 3.63
CA SER A 149 -27.13 -9.48 4.58
C SER A 149 -26.67 -9.26 6.02
N TYR A 150 -25.93 -8.21 6.34
CA TYR A 150 -25.38 -7.98 7.68
C TYR A 150 -26.43 -7.46 8.66
N THR A 151 -26.67 -8.20 9.74
CA THR A 151 -27.71 -7.89 10.75
C THR A 151 -27.16 -7.61 12.15
N LYS A 152 -25.85 -7.75 12.37
CA LYS A 152 -25.22 -7.56 13.68
C LYS A 152 -24.90 -6.08 13.95
N SER A 153 -24.17 -5.82 15.04
CA SER A 153 -23.83 -4.48 15.49
C SER A 153 -23.01 -3.70 14.46
N LYS A 154 -23.38 -2.44 14.25
CA LYS A 154 -22.64 -1.46 13.45
C LYS A 154 -22.28 -0.25 14.30
N LEU A 155 -21.15 0.40 13.98
CA LEU A 155 -20.64 1.58 14.66
C LEU A 155 -20.05 2.53 13.62
N LEU A 156 -20.43 3.79 13.65
CA LEU A 156 -19.88 4.80 12.74
C LEU A 156 -18.46 5.24 13.17
N SER A 157 -17.64 5.65 12.23
CA SER A 157 -16.32 6.23 12.52
C SER A 157 -16.45 7.62 13.11
N TYR A 158 -17.25 8.48 12.47
CA TYR A 158 -17.62 9.83 12.90
C TYR A 158 -19.12 10.02 12.76
N HIS A 159 -19.74 10.62 13.78
CA HIS A 159 -21.11 11.13 13.72
C HIS A 159 -21.34 12.05 14.92
N ASP A 160 -22.17 13.09 14.77
CA ASP A 160 -22.43 14.04 15.84
C ASP A 160 -23.41 13.55 16.89
N THR A 161 -24.41 12.75 16.48
CA THR A 161 -25.55 12.35 17.35
C THR A 161 -25.70 10.84 17.51
N LEU A 162 -25.33 10.03 16.50
CA LEU A 162 -25.39 8.56 16.59
C LEU A 162 -24.12 8.01 17.26
N PRO A 163 -24.18 6.78 17.80
CA PRO A 163 -23.01 6.12 18.34
C PRO A 163 -21.88 6.02 17.29
N ALA A 164 -20.77 6.67 17.56
CA ALA A 164 -19.61 6.69 16.69
C ALA A 164 -18.32 6.63 17.51
N ILE A 165 -17.23 6.13 16.88
CA ILE A 165 -15.91 6.10 17.51
C ILE A 165 -15.54 7.49 18.04
N SER A 166 -15.87 8.55 17.30
CA SER A 166 -15.57 9.94 17.67
C SER A 166 -16.22 10.43 18.95
N ASN A 167 -17.40 9.91 19.33
CA ASN A 167 -18.20 10.41 20.45
C ASN A 167 -18.40 9.42 21.61
N LEU A 168 -17.90 8.19 21.49
CA LEU A 168 -18.03 7.20 22.55
C LEU A 168 -17.31 7.57 23.86
N PHE A 169 -16.36 8.48 23.81
CA PHE A 169 -15.57 8.92 24.98
C PHE A 169 -16.29 9.96 25.85
N SER A 170 -17.20 10.77 25.28
CA SER A 170 -17.84 11.89 25.97
C SER A 170 -18.98 11.49 26.91
N THR A 171 -19.42 10.24 26.89
CA THR A 171 -20.68 9.82 27.52
C THR A 171 -20.55 9.13 28.87
N ARG A 172 -19.33 8.81 29.36
CA ARG A 172 -19.16 8.07 30.62
C ARG A 172 -17.93 8.52 31.39
N ASN A 173 -18.11 8.82 32.69
CA ASN A 173 -17.00 8.95 33.66
C ASN A 173 -16.43 7.54 33.92
N TYR A 174 -15.36 7.17 33.20
CA TYR A 174 -14.73 5.87 33.42
C TYR A 174 -13.87 5.91 34.70
N THR A 175 -14.34 5.21 35.74
CA THR A 175 -13.50 4.85 36.87
C THR A 175 -12.39 3.89 36.43
N LYS A 176 -11.25 3.88 37.13
CA LYS A 176 -10.10 2.99 36.84
C LYS A 176 -10.53 1.54 36.56
N HIS A 177 -10.60 1.16 35.27
CA HIS A 177 -10.94 -0.19 34.88
C HIS A 177 -9.75 -1.15 35.00
N LYS A 178 -10.08 -2.43 35.24
CA LYS A 178 -9.09 -3.51 35.23
C LYS A 178 -8.46 -3.60 33.84
N ARG A 179 -7.13 -3.41 33.76
CA ARG A 179 -6.39 -3.56 32.52
C ARG A 179 -6.45 -5.00 32.02
N TYR A 180 -6.70 -5.15 30.73
CA TYR A 180 -6.81 -6.45 30.11
C TYR A 180 -5.52 -6.78 29.35
N ARG A 181 -5.12 -8.05 29.44
CA ARG A 181 -3.95 -8.57 28.74
C ARG A 181 -4.41 -9.58 27.70
N THR A 182 -3.98 -9.38 26.44
CA THR A 182 -4.32 -10.29 25.34
C THR A 182 -3.18 -10.36 24.31
N SER A 183 -3.03 -11.52 23.65
CA SER A 183 -2.02 -11.76 22.62
C SER A 183 -2.62 -12.50 21.42
N THR A 184 -3.94 -12.48 21.27
CA THR A 184 -4.66 -13.30 20.26
C THR A 184 -5.08 -12.53 19.02
N SER A 185 -5.20 -11.21 19.11
CA SER A 185 -5.64 -10.36 17.99
C SER A 185 -4.76 -10.49 16.76
N LYS A 186 -5.38 -10.66 15.62
CA LYS A 186 -4.73 -10.67 14.30
C LYS A 186 -5.13 -9.41 13.54
N LEU A 187 -4.24 -8.94 12.68
CA LEU A 187 -4.52 -7.95 11.65
C LEU A 187 -4.68 -8.69 10.32
N VAL A 188 -5.87 -8.62 9.75
CA VAL A 188 -6.25 -9.31 8.51
C VAL A 188 -6.53 -8.29 7.42
N LEU A 189 -5.87 -8.45 6.28
CA LEU A 189 -6.08 -7.64 5.09
C LEU A 189 -6.82 -8.49 4.06
N LEU A 190 -7.91 -7.96 3.52
CA LEU A 190 -8.63 -8.63 2.45
C LEU A 190 -8.22 -8.02 1.12
N THR A 191 -7.48 -8.78 0.34
CA THR A 191 -7.00 -8.34 -0.97
C THR A 191 -7.99 -8.73 -2.05
N GLY A 192 -8.43 -7.74 -2.85
CA GLY A 192 -9.24 -7.99 -4.04
C GLY A 192 -8.42 -8.77 -5.07
N GLY A 193 -8.66 -10.07 -5.21
CA GLY A 193 -8.14 -10.83 -6.36
C GLY A 193 -8.77 -10.30 -7.65
N THR A 194 -8.01 -10.20 -8.73
CA THR A 194 -8.49 -9.88 -10.08
C THR A 194 -9.60 -10.82 -10.57
N THR A 195 -9.75 -11.98 -9.93
CA THR A 195 -10.75 -13.03 -10.20
C THR A 195 -12.07 -12.88 -9.41
N GLY A 196 -12.27 -11.77 -8.68
CA GLY A 196 -13.48 -11.53 -7.88
C GLY A 196 -13.51 -12.24 -6.51
N ASN A 197 -12.58 -13.14 -6.24
CA ASN A 197 -12.45 -13.82 -4.96
C ASN A 197 -11.39 -13.13 -4.09
N ALA A 198 -11.84 -12.39 -3.06
CA ALA A 198 -10.94 -11.80 -2.08
C ALA A 198 -10.12 -12.91 -1.37
N LYS A 199 -8.80 -12.80 -1.42
CA LYS A 199 -7.90 -13.70 -0.69
C LYS A 199 -7.57 -13.08 0.66
N GLU A 200 -7.67 -13.88 1.71
CA GLU A 200 -7.23 -13.47 3.04
C GLU A 200 -5.71 -13.36 3.13
N ALA A 201 -5.23 -12.19 3.54
CA ALA A 201 -3.87 -11.97 3.99
C ALA A 201 -3.84 -11.85 5.52
N ALA A 202 -3.94 -12.97 6.22
CA ALA A 202 -3.82 -12.98 7.67
C ALA A 202 -2.37 -12.80 8.10
N HIS A 203 -2.04 -11.66 8.68
CA HIS A 203 -0.73 -11.41 9.28
C HIS A 203 -0.78 -11.73 10.77
N LYS A 204 -0.14 -12.83 11.17
CA LYS A 204 0.18 -13.05 12.58
C LYS A 204 1.29 -12.08 12.97
N PRO A 205 1.11 -11.23 13.99
CA PRO A 205 2.16 -10.32 14.43
C PRO A 205 3.39 -11.13 14.89
N SER A 206 4.41 -11.17 14.06
CA SER A 206 5.70 -11.77 14.36
C SER A 206 6.79 -10.76 14.03
N LEU A 207 7.35 -10.10 15.05
CA LEU A 207 8.46 -9.16 14.90
C LEU A 207 9.65 -9.78 14.17
N PHE A 208 9.88 -11.09 14.33
CA PHE A 208 11.02 -11.78 13.72
C PHE A 208 10.85 -12.01 12.22
N ASN A 209 9.63 -12.23 11.73
CA ASN A 209 9.40 -12.47 10.32
C ASN A 209 9.54 -11.18 9.50
N TYR A 210 9.11 -10.05 10.04
CA TYR A 210 9.16 -8.74 9.40
C TYR A 210 10.48 -7.98 9.59
N LEU A 211 11.44 -8.53 10.33
CA LEU A 211 12.70 -7.86 10.65
C LEU A 211 13.51 -7.45 9.40
N ASN A 212 13.55 -8.30 8.37
CA ASN A 212 14.30 -8.00 7.16
C ASN A 212 13.69 -6.86 6.32
N PRO A 213 12.38 -6.92 5.92
CA PRO A 213 11.77 -5.80 5.19
C PRO A 213 11.78 -4.51 6.01
N PHE A 214 11.57 -4.59 7.32
CA PHE A 214 11.65 -3.46 8.23
C PHE A 214 13.06 -2.84 8.25
N HIS A 215 14.11 -3.67 8.39
CA HIS A 215 15.50 -3.19 8.38
C HIS A 215 15.85 -2.49 7.07
N ASP A 216 15.56 -3.13 5.91
CA ASP A 216 15.90 -2.56 4.63
C ASP A 216 15.07 -1.29 4.32
N PHE A 217 13.80 -1.26 4.73
CA PHE A 217 12.97 -0.07 4.66
C PHE A 217 13.58 1.10 5.46
N LEU A 218 13.95 0.86 6.73
CA LEU A 218 14.57 1.87 7.58
C LEU A 218 15.89 2.41 7.01
N ILE A 219 16.75 1.52 6.51
CA ILE A 219 18.11 1.89 6.09
C ILE A 219 18.11 2.46 4.67
N ARG A 220 17.45 1.79 3.70
CA ARG A 220 17.48 2.20 2.29
C ARG A 220 16.68 3.47 2.05
N LEU A 221 15.54 3.65 2.73
CA LEU A 221 14.74 4.86 2.67
C LEU A 221 15.18 5.93 3.68
N LYS A 222 16.19 5.66 4.49
CA LYS A 222 16.72 6.59 5.52
C LYS A 222 15.65 7.08 6.52
N ILE A 223 14.63 6.27 6.79
CA ILE A 223 13.42 6.64 7.58
C ILE A 223 13.74 7.23 8.95
N LEU A 224 14.84 6.81 9.59
CA LEU A 224 15.23 7.29 10.91
C LEU A 224 15.59 8.78 10.93
N ASN A 225 15.93 9.37 9.79
CA ASN A 225 16.32 10.77 9.67
C ASN A 225 15.12 11.72 9.59
N TYR A 226 13.91 11.21 9.37
CA TYR A 226 12.72 11.99 9.13
C TYR A 226 11.80 12.03 10.35
N HIS A 227 10.95 13.03 10.46
CA HIS A 227 10.09 13.29 11.62
C HIS A 227 8.60 13.23 11.29
N THR A 228 8.22 13.61 10.08
CA THR A 228 6.81 13.71 9.65
C THR A 228 6.56 12.90 8.40
N ALA A 229 5.52 12.07 8.42
CA ALA A 229 5.07 11.30 7.26
C ALA A 229 3.61 11.61 6.91
N TYR A 230 3.30 11.69 5.62
CA TYR A 230 1.94 11.68 5.10
C TYR A 230 1.65 10.32 4.46
N ILE A 231 0.61 9.64 4.96
CA ILE A 231 0.14 8.37 4.39
C ILE A 231 -1.02 8.67 3.44
N ALA A 232 -0.70 8.92 2.17
CA ALA A 232 -1.70 9.14 1.13
C ALA A 232 -2.35 7.84 0.64
N THR A 233 -1.62 6.72 0.76
CA THR A 233 -2.15 5.39 0.43
C THR A 233 -3.16 4.90 1.46
N PRO A 234 -4.21 4.14 1.07
CA PRO A 234 -5.20 3.66 2.03
C PRO A 234 -4.61 2.76 3.12
N ILE A 235 -4.98 3.01 4.38
CA ILE A 235 -4.56 2.21 5.56
C ILE A 235 -5.14 0.79 5.49
N TYR A 236 -6.28 0.57 4.84
CA TYR A 236 -6.82 -0.77 4.66
C TYR A 236 -6.00 -1.66 3.70
N HIS A 237 -4.94 -1.13 3.10
CA HIS A 237 -3.95 -1.91 2.36
C HIS A 237 -2.69 -2.17 3.18
N GLY A 238 -2.04 -3.29 2.92
CA GLY A 238 -0.84 -3.71 3.65
C GLY A 238 0.27 -2.68 3.68
N TYR A 239 0.42 -1.90 2.60
CA TYR A 239 1.41 -0.82 2.54
C TYR A 239 1.07 0.32 3.51
N GLY A 240 -0.16 0.83 3.47
CA GLY A 240 -0.58 1.94 4.35
C GLY A 240 -0.51 1.59 5.83
N VAL A 241 -1.08 0.43 6.24
CA VAL A 241 -1.07 0.02 7.65
C VAL A 241 0.34 -0.33 8.15
N ALA A 242 1.20 -0.91 7.32
CA ALA A 242 2.57 -1.22 7.72
C ALA A 242 3.36 0.06 8.00
N VAL A 243 3.20 1.09 7.17
CA VAL A 243 3.83 2.40 7.37
C VAL A 243 3.26 3.10 8.60
N LEU A 244 1.95 3.08 8.82
CA LEU A 244 1.31 3.62 10.03
C LEU A 244 1.93 3.02 11.30
N ILE A 245 1.96 1.68 11.38
CA ILE A 245 2.51 0.96 12.54
C ILE A 245 3.99 1.30 12.73
N LEU A 246 4.78 1.33 11.64
CA LEU A 246 6.19 1.67 11.65
C LEU A 246 6.44 3.08 12.21
N PHE A 247 5.74 4.09 11.68
CA PHE A 247 5.94 5.47 12.10
C PHE A 247 5.47 5.70 13.53
N CYS A 248 4.36 5.06 13.95
CA CYS A 248 3.93 5.06 15.35
C CYS A 248 5.01 4.46 16.27
N ALA A 249 5.64 3.34 15.89
CA ALA A 249 6.71 2.70 16.66
C ALA A 249 7.95 3.59 16.82
N LEU A 250 8.25 4.40 15.81
CA LEU A 250 9.41 5.28 15.75
C LEU A 250 9.18 6.66 16.40
N GLY A 251 7.99 6.93 16.92
CA GLY A 251 7.66 8.23 17.52
C GLY A 251 7.63 9.37 16.50
N LYS A 252 7.21 9.07 15.27
CA LYS A 252 7.09 10.03 14.17
C LYS A 252 5.67 10.60 14.11
N LYS A 253 5.53 11.83 13.62
CA LYS A 253 4.23 12.42 13.33
C LYS A 253 3.67 11.80 12.04
N VAL A 254 2.44 11.33 12.09
CA VAL A 254 1.70 10.79 10.94
C VAL A 254 0.58 11.74 10.58
N VAL A 255 0.51 12.15 9.33
CA VAL A 255 -0.59 12.89 8.74
C VAL A 255 -1.40 11.93 7.89
N VAL A 256 -2.72 11.94 8.02
CA VAL A 256 -3.66 11.14 7.22
C VAL A 256 -4.81 12.03 6.73
N HIS A 257 -5.43 11.65 5.63
CA HIS A 257 -6.59 12.31 5.05
C HIS A 257 -7.56 11.26 4.50
N ARG A 258 -8.87 11.52 4.58
CA ARG A 258 -9.92 10.53 4.25
C ARG A 258 -9.85 10.00 2.84
N GLY A 259 -9.45 10.81 1.89
CA GLY A 259 -9.27 10.41 0.50
C GLY A 259 -8.02 11.06 -0.09
N PHE A 260 -7.68 10.72 -1.31
CA PHE A 260 -6.62 11.42 -2.02
C PHE A 260 -7.24 12.52 -2.90
N ASP A 261 -6.90 13.75 -2.58
CA ASP A 261 -7.05 14.92 -3.41
C ASP A 261 -5.68 15.58 -3.56
N ALA A 262 -5.33 16.04 -4.77
CA ALA A 262 -3.97 16.51 -5.05
C ALA A 262 -3.68 17.89 -4.43
N GLU A 263 -4.67 18.79 -4.44
CA GLU A 263 -4.54 20.13 -3.85
C GLU A 263 -4.39 20.02 -2.33
N GLU A 264 -5.25 19.19 -1.72
CA GLU A 264 -5.22 18.94 -0.28
C GLU A 264 -3.92 18.22 0.13
N ALA A 265 -3.43 17.27 -0.65
CA ALA A 265 -2.17 16.59 -0.40
C ALA A 265 -0.99 17.58 -0.42
N CYS A 266 -0.93 18.46 -1.42
CA CYS A 266 0.08 19.53 -1.52
C CYS A 266 0.00 20.46 -0.32
N ARG A 267 -1.21 20.92 0.07
CA ARG A 267 -1.44 21.76 1.23
C ARG A 267 -0.94 21.11 2.54
N LEU A 268 -1.31 19.83 2.77
CA LEU A 268 -0.89 19.08 3.96
C LEU A 268 0.63 18.88 4.02
N ILE A 269 1.28 18.60 2.88
CA ILE A 269 2.73 18.48 2.80
C ILE A 269 3.41 19.78 3.20
N ARG A 270 2.96 20.89 2.65
CA ARG A 270 3.48 22.23 2.98
C ARG A 270 3.23 22.61 4.45
N GLU A 271 1.97 22.51 4.94
CA GLU A 271 1.60 22.93 6.30
C GLU A 271 2.30 22.12 7.39
N HIS A 272 2.38 20.82 7.18
CA HIS A 272 3.00 19.93 8.15
C HIS A 272 4.48 19.68 7.93
N GLN A 273 5.09 20.31 6.90
CA GLN A 273 6.52 20.13 6.53
C GLN A 273 6.84 18.63 6.45
N VAL A 274 6.03 17.93 5.62
CA VAL A 274 6.14 16.47 5.48
C VAL A 274 7.44 16.11 4.78
N GLU A 275 8.20 15.20 5.37
CA GLU A 275 9.47 14.72 4.83
C GLU A 275 9.33 13.38 4.09
N VAL A 276 8.32 12.57 4.47
CA VAL A 276 8.07 11.26 3.86
C VAL A 276 6.62 11.17 3.41
N VAL A 277 6.41 10.80 2.15
CA VAL A 277 5.05 10.51 1.64
C VAL A 277 4.99 9.11 1.05
N THR A 278 3.88 8.40 1.33
CA THR A 278 3.56 7.12 0.67
C THR A 278 2.50 7.34 -0.39
N VAL A 279 2.82 6.99 -1.62
CA VAL A 279 1.96 7.25 -2.78
C VAL A 279 1.90 6.05 -3.73
N VAL A 280 0.92 6.07 -4.62
CA VAL A 280 1.00 5.36 -5.89
C VAL A 280 1.44 6.34 -6.99
N PRO A 281 1.98 5.88 -8.13
CA PRO A 281 2.50 6.77 -9.18
C PRO A 281 1.50 7.83 -9.65
N LEU A 282 0.23 7.47 -9.80
CA LEU A 282 -0.83 8.42 -10.21
C LEU A 282 -1.01 9.56 -9.19
N MET A 283 -0.92 9.28 -7.89
CA MET A 283 -0.98 10.33 -6.85
C MET A 283 0.18 11.30 -6.97
N LEU A 284 1.40 10.78 -7.16
CA LEU A 284 2.60 11.59 -7.34
C LEU A 284 2.49 12.48 -8.59
N HIS A 285 2.06 11.91 -9.71
CA HIS A 285 1.84 12.64 -10.95
C HIS A 285 0.86 13.81 -10.75
N LYS A 286 -0.28 13.55 -10.10
CA LYS A 286 -1.27 14.60 -9.81
C LYS A 286 -0.71 15.69 -8.91
N MET A 287 0.02 15.35 -7.85
CA MET A 287 0.63 16.35 -6.94
C MET A 287 1.65 17.23 -7.67
N LEU A 288 2.53 16.65 -8.50
CA LEU A 288 3.52 17.40 -9.28
C LEU A 288 2.86 18.41 -10.23
N ASN A 289 1.77 18.01 -10.87
CA ASN A 289 1.02 18.87 -11.80
C ASN A 289 0.15 19.92 -11.08
N THR A 290 -0.15 19.71 -9.79
CA THR A 290 -0.91 20.66 -8.99
C THR A 290 -0.01 21.77 -8.45
N ASN A 291 0.99 21.43 -7.65
CA ASN A 291 1.94 22.40 -7.11
C ASN A 291 3.22 21.72 -6.61
N ALA A 292 4.25 21.68 -7.43
CA ALA A 292 5.54 21.10 -7.07
C ALA A 292 6.29 21.88 -5.97
N ASP A 293 6.03 23.18 -5.81
CA ASP A 293 6.67 23.99 -4.77
C ASP A 293 6.22 23.56 -3.35
N ASP A 294 4.98 23.14 -3.19
CA ASP A 294 4.47 22.62 -1.92
C ASP A 294 5.13 21.28 -1.51
N LEU A 295 5.76 20.57 -2.47
CA LEU A 295 6.42 19.29 -2.25
C LEU A 295 7.89 19.39 -1.84
N LYS A 296 8.46 20.59 -1.75
CA LYS A 296 9.90 20.80 -1.50
C LYS A 296 10.41 20.31 -0.15
N SER A 297 9.53 20.11 0.84
CA SER A 297 9.91 19.50 2.12
C SER A 297 10.14 17.99 2.04
N LEU A 298 9.69 17.33 0.95
CA LEU A 298 9.80 15.89 0.78
C LEU A 298 11.26 15.47 0.57
N ALA A 299 11.72 14.59 1.42
CA ALA A 299 13.04 13.94 1.34
C ALA A 299 12.94 12.44 0.96
N CYS A 300 11.72 11.88 1.04
CA CYS A 300 11.44 10.50 0.66
C CYS A 300 10.02 10.37 0.10
N ILE A 301 9.91 10.12 -1.19
CA ILE A 301 8.67 9.76 -1.87
C ILE A 301 8.69 8.26 -2.09
N ALA A 302 7.98 7.51 -1.24
CA ALA A 302 7.90 6.07 -1.34
C ALA A 302 6.72 5.69 -2.25
N SER A 303 7.02 5.43 -3.52
CA SER A 303 6.03 5.04 -4.53
C SER A 303 5.91 3.52 -4.63
N GLY A 304 4.69 2.99 -4.67
CA GLY A 304 4.46 1.55 -4.78
C GLY A 304 3.03 1.21 -5.17
N GLY A 305 2.74 -0.07 -5.33
CA GLY A 305 1.38 -0.57 -5.63
C GLY A 305 0.98 -0.54 -7.10
N ALA A 306 1.63 0.25 -7.93
CA ALA A 306 1.48 0.29 -9.38
C ALA A 306 2.86 0.47 -10.04
N GLU A 307 2.91 0.30 -11.35
CA GLU A 307 4.13 0.52 -12.11
C GLU A 307 4.49 2.01 -12.14
N LEU A 308 5.78 2.29 -11.92
CA LEU A 308 6.33 3.65 -11.95
C LEU A 308 6.80 3.99 -13.37
N ASN A 309 6.13 4.96 -13.99
CA ASN A 309 6.46 5.44 -15.32
C ASN A 309 7.85 6.13 -15.34
N PRO A 310 8.75 5.78 -16.27
CA PRO A 310 10.07 6.41 -16.40
C PRO A 310 10.04 7.92 -16.66
N LYS A 311 8.99 8.44 -17.32
CA LYS A 311 8.78 9.88 -17.49
C LYS A 311 8.54 10.56 -16.15
N LEU A 312 7.67 9.97 -15.29
CA LEU A 312 7.41 10.47 -13.94
C LEU A 312 8.68 10.43 -13.07
N VAL A 313 9.54 9.41 -13.23
CA VAL A 313 10.83 9.37 -12.52
C VAL A 313 11.68 10.58 -12.87
N LYS A 314 11.87 10.86 -14.17
CA LYS A 314 12.67 11.99 -14.66
C LYS A 314 12.06 13.35 -14.26
N GLU A 315 10.76 13.48 -14.34
CA GLU A 315 10.03 14.67 -13.93
C GLU A 315 10.21 14.95 -12.43
N THR A 316 10.01 13.92 -11.59
CA THR A 316 10.21 14.03 -10.14
C THR A 316 11.66 14.41 -9.82
N GLN A 317 12.63 13.77 -10.46
CA GLN A 317 14.07 14.10 -10.27
C GLN A 317 14.40 15.53 -10.70
N GLY A 318 13.81 16.01 -11.79
CA GLY A 318 14.00 17.38 -12.28
C GLY A 318 13.43 18.44 -11.36
N GLN A 319 12.27 18.19 -10.73
CA GLN A 319 11.58 19.16 -9.91
C GLN A 319 11.97 19.09 -8.42
N LEU A 320 12.17 17.87 -7.89
CA LEU A 320 12.37 17.63 -6.46
C LEU A 320 13.72 17.00 -6.11
N GLY A 321 14.53 16.61 -7.10
CA GLY A 321 15.81 15.95 -6.88
C GLY A 321 15.71 14.46 -6.56
N GLU A 322 16.73 13.92 -5.89
CA GLU A 322 16.89 12.49 -5.59
C GLU A 322 16.07 12.03 -4.38
N VAL A 323 14.75 12.19 -4.43
CA VAL A 323 13.83 11.87 -3.30
C VAL A 323 12.90 10.69 -3.59
N LEU A 324 12.86 10.17 -4.82
CA LEU A 324 11.93 9.13 -5.26
C LEU A 324 12.48 7.72 -5.03
N TYR A 325 11.67 6.87 -4.41
CA TYR A 325 11.91 5.44 -4.20
C TYR A 325 10.79 4.63 -4.85
N ASN A 326 11.14 3.51 -5.50
CA ASN A 326 10.16 2.58 -6.04
C ASN A 326 10.12 1.29 -5.20
N LEU A 327 8.93 0.94 -4.72
CA LEU A 327 8.70 -0.20 -3.83
C LEU A 327 7.90 -1.28 -4.57
N TYR A 328 8.55 -2.39 -4.90
CA TYR A 328 7.89 -3.52 -5.52
C TYR A 328 7.55 -4.60 -4.49
N GLY A 329 6.30 -4.98 -4.49
CA GLY A 329 5.77 -6.06 -3.66
C GLY A 329 4.42 -6.55 -4.16
N THR A 330 4.01 -7.71 -3.66
CA THR A 330 2.68 -8.28 -3.92
C THR A 330 1.95 -8.50 -2.61
N SER A 331 0.64 -8.59 -2.67
CA SER A 331 -0.18 -8.84 -1.47
C SER A 331 0.23 -10.14 -0.78
N GLU A 332 0.60 -11.17 -1.55
CA GLU A 332 0.97 -12.50 -1.05
C GLU A 332 2.40 -12.56 -0.52
N ALA A 333 3.34 -11.86 -1.16
CA ALA A 333 4.76 -11.92 -0.83
C ALA A 333 5.25 -10.71 0.00
N GLY A 334 4.43 -9.67 0.18
CA GLY A 334 4.82 -8.42 0.83
C GLY A 334 5.85 -7.63 0.01
N LEU A 335 6.58 -6.72 0.66
CA LEU A 335 7.66 -5.94 0.04
C LEU A 335 8.86 -6.84 -0.27
N ASN A 336 9.39 -6.77 -1.51
CA ASN A 336 10.45 -7.66 -1.97
C ASN A 336 11.64 -6.97 -2.63
N ILE A 337 11.40 -5.86 -3.33
CA ILE A 337 12.43 -5.11 -4.05
C ILE A 337 12.25 -3.62 -3.75
N ILE A 338 13.34 -2.90 -3.66
CA ILE A 338 13.37 -1.44 -3.48
C ILE A 338 14.34 -0.86 -4.49
N ALA A 339 13.88 0.12 -5.29
CA ALA A 339 14.76 1.03 -6.00
C ALA A 339 14.95 2.31 -5.17
N THR A 340 16.21 2.66 -4.93
CA THR A 340 16.60 3.95 -4.34
C THR A 340 16.72 5.01 -5.44
N PRO A 341 16.85 6.31 -5.12
CA PRO A 341 17.10 7.34 -6.11
C PRO A 341 18.32 7.05 -6.99
N GLN A 342 19.38 6.48 -6.43
CA GLN A 342 20.59 6.09 -7.18
C GLN A 342 20.32 4.91 -8.14
N ASP A 343 19.47 3.96 -7.72
CA ASP A 343 19.04 2.86 -8.59
C ASP A 343 18.20 3.40 -9.77
N LEU A 344 17.33 4.38 -9.51
CA LEU A 344 16.52 5.06 -10.54
C LEU A 344 17.36 5.95 -11.45
N ALA A 345 18.46 6.51 -10.96
CA ALA A 345 19.44 7.23 -11.79
C ALA A 345 20.22 6.27 -12.70
N TYR A 346 20.50 5.02 -12.26
CA TYR A 346 21.06 3.98 -13.13
C TYR A 346 20.09 3.64 -14.27
N SER A 347 18.82 3.42 -13.95
CA SER A 347 17.77 3.22 -14.95
C SER A 347 16.40 3.59 -14.38
N ALA A 348 15.70 4.50 -15.06
CA ALA A 348 14.33 4.87 -14.69
C ALA A 348 13.31 3.72 -14.86
N TYR A 349 13.69 2.62 -15.53
CA TYR A 349 12.84 1.43 -15.73
C TYR A 349 13.02 0.38 -14.66
N THR A 350 14.03 0.49 -13.78
CA THR A 350 14.30 -0.54 -12.79
C THR A 350 13.30 -0.47 -11.63
N ILE A 351 12.93 -1.64 -11.13
CA ILE A 351 12.26 -1.75 -9.83
C ILE A 351 13.27 -1.89 -8.67
N GLY A 352 14.58 -1.86 -8.99
CA GLY A 352 15.67 -1.87 -8.01
C GLY A 352 16.25 -3.23 -7.72
N ARG A 353 16.72 -3.41 -6.48
CA ARG A 353 17.36 -4.62 -5.98
C ARG A 353 16.55 -5.27 -4.86
N LYS A 354 16.59 -6.60 -4.80
CA LYS A 354 15.89 -7.37 -3.75
C LYS A 354 16.35 -6.95 -2.35
N ILE A 355 15.43 -6.94 -1.41
CA ILE A 355 15.74 -6.70 0.01
C ILE A 355 16.34 -7.95 0.64
N LYS A 356 17.03 -7.76 1.78
CA LYS A 356 17.67 -8.86 2.49
C LYS A 356 16.65 -9.89 2.96
N GLY A 357 16.93 -11.18 2.67
CA GLY A 357 16.06 -12.30 3.04
C GLY A 357 15.05 -12.71 1.97
N VAL A 358 14.95 -11.97 0.87
CA VAL A 358 14.23 -12.42 -0.32
C VAL A 358 15.09 -13.37 -1.13
N ARG A 359 14.55 -14.54 -1.41
CA ARG A 359 14.99 -15.41 -2.49
C ARG A 359 14.08 -15.14 -3.68
N LEU A 360 14.64 -14.76 -4.80
CA LEU A 360 13.91 -14.48 -6.04
C LEU A 360 14.58 -15.28 -7.16
N LYS A 361 13.77 -16.01 -7.88
CA LYS A 361 14.11 -16.73 -9.11
C LYS A 361 13.26 -16.20 -10.24
N ILE A 362 13.82 -16.24 -11.44
CA ILE A 362 13.11 -15.91 -12.67
C ILE A 362 12.99 -17.22 -13.44
N MET A 363 11.76 -17.67 -13.69
CA MET A 363 11.48 -19.00 -14.21
C MET A 363 10.83 -18.93 -15.59
N ASN A 364 11.25 -19.80 -16.51
CA ASN A 364 10.56 -19.99 -17.77
C ASN A 364 9.28 -20.84 -17.60
N GLU A 365 8.58 -21.10 -18.70
CA GLU A 365 7.35 -21.91 -18.72
C GLU A 365 7.60 -23.35 -18.26
N ARG A 366 8.82 -23.89 -18.44
CA ARG A 366 9.23 -25.22 -17.99
C ARG A 366 9.63 -25.27 -16.52
N LYS A 367 9.48 -24.15 -15.78
CA LYS A 367 9.90 -24.01 -14.37
C LYS A 367 11.41 -24.14 -14.16
N GLU A 368 12.21 -23.80 -15.16
CA GLU A 368 13.66 -23.72 -15.09
C GLU A 368 14.07 -22.26 -14.82
N GLU A 369 15.10 -22.04 -14.00
CA GLU A 369 15.64 -20.70 -13.73
C GLU A 369 16.40 -20.20 -14.95
N VAL A 370 16.06 -18.97 -15.38
CA VAL A 370 16.68 -18.36 -16.57
C VAL A 370 17.89 -17.50 -16.22
N GLU A 371 18.75 -17.29 -17.19
CA GLU A 371 19.94 -16.43 -17.07
C GLU A 371 19.58 -14.94 -17.04
N ALA A 372 20.58 -14.10 -16.73
CA ALA A 372 20.44 -12.67 -16.78
C ALA A 372 19.95 -12.19 -18.17
N ARG A 373 19.16 -11.10 -18.18
CA ARG A 373 18.50 -10.52 -19.38
C ARG A 373 17.46 -11.38 -20.06
N THR A 374 17.21 -12.60 -19.56
CA THR A 374 16.11 -13.45 -20.07
C THR A 374 14.84 -13.19 -19.29
N VAL A 375 13.74 -12.95 -20.00
CA VAL A 375 12.42 -12.72 -19.40
C VAL A 375 11.84 -14.02 -18.91
N GLY A 376 11.29 -13.98 -17.69
CA GLY A 376 10.55 -15.09 -17.09
C GLY A 376 9.70 -14.60 -15.94
N GLN A 377 8.98 -15.54 -15.31
CA GLN A 377 8.09 -15.25 -14.20
C GLN A 377 8.86 -15.09 -12.89
N PHE A 378 8.56 -14.05 -12.15
CA PHE A 378 9.12 -13.85 -10.82
C PHE A 378 8.52 -14.84 -9.82
N CYS A 379 9.39 -15.67 -9.24
CA CYS A 379 9.08 -16.59 -8.16
C CYS A 379 9.80 -16.15 -6.89
N ILE A 380 9.04 -15.85 -5.84
CA ILE A 380 9.54 -15.24 -4.61
C ILE A 380 9.35 -16.19 -3.43
N SER A 381 10.36 -16.26 -2.57
CA SER A 381 10.29 -16.94 -1.27
C SER A 381 10.91 -16.06 -0.21
N ASN A 382 10.17 -15.81 0.87
CA ASN A 382 10.64 -15.05 2.03
C ASN A 382 9.93 -15.51 3.32
N SER A 383 10.35 -15.03 4.49
CA SER A 383 9.82 -15.45 5.78
C SER A 383 8.59 -14.65 6.24
N TRP A 384 8.19 -13.62 5.51
CA TRP A 384 7.05 -12.74 5.86
C TRP A 384 5.88 -12.87 4.88
N SER A 385 5.98 -13.72 3.86
CA SER A 385 4.89 -14.01 2.95
C SER A 385 3.74 -14.73 3.65
N MET A 386 2.54 -14.63 3.07
CA MET A 386 1.34 -15.29 3.59
C MET A 386 1.44 -16.81 3.64
N ARG A 387 2.19 -17.43 2.72
CA ARG A 387 2.47 -18.86 2.73
C ARG A 387 3.63 -19.14 3.67
N ASN A 388 3.34 -19.37 4.94
CA ASN A 388 4.29 -19.68 6.01
C ASN A 388 4.96 -21.06 5.83
N GLY A 389 5.81 -21.20 4.83
CA GLY A 389 6.67 -22.38 4.66
C GLY A 389 8.07 -21.94 4.26
N VAL A 390 9.09 -22.39 4.98
CA VAL A 390 10.51 -22.04 4.76
C VAL A 390 10.97 -22.32 3.33
N ASN A 391 10.21 -23.09 2.55
CA ASN A 391 10.49 -23.49 1.16
C ASN A 391 9.33 -23.24 0.19
N SER A 392 8.29 -22.48 0.55
CA SER A 392 7.21 -22.18 -0.38
C SER A 392 7.61 -21.03 -1.32
N TRP A 393 7.57 -21.29 -2.61
CA TRP A 393 7.72 -20.29 -3.66
C TRP A 393 6.34 -19.75 -4.04
N ILE A 394 6.27 -18.42 -4.18
CA ILE A 394 5.08 -17.70 -4.64
C ILE A 394 5.37 -17.28 -6.07
N GLU A 395 4.59 -17.78 -7.01
CA GLU A 395 4.54 -17.27 -8.37
C GLU A 395 3.75 -15.96 -8.33
N THR A 396 4.42 -14.84 -8.64
CA THR A 396 3.79 -13.51 -8.52
C THR A 396 2.82 -13.21 -9.66
N GLY A 397 2.96 -13.91 -10.78
CA GLY A 397 2.29 -13.61 -12.04
C GLY A 397 2.95 -12.43 -12.78
N ASP A 398 3.96 -11.79 -12.21
CA ASP A 398 4.71 -10.73 -12.87
C ASP A 398 5.87 -11.32 -13.67
N LEU A 399 6.06 -10.82 -14.87
CA LEU A 399 7.15 -11.16 -15.80
C LEU A 399 8.21 -10.09 -15.78
N GLY A 400 9.47 -10.51 -15.90
CA GLY A 400 10.59 -9.58 -15.93
C GLY A 400 11.92 -10.29 -16.04
N TYR A 401 12.98 -9.54 -15.92
CA TYR A 401 14.34 -10.05 -15.98
C TYR A 401 15.23 -9.37 -14.95
N ARG A 402 16.44 -9.89 -14.79
CA ARG A 402 17.53 -9.30 -14.01
C ARG A 402 18.70 -9.01 -14.94
N ASP A 403 19.33 -7.83 -14.80
CA ASP A 403 20.59 -7.56 -15.51
C ASP A 403 21.79 -8.17 -14.78
N GLU A 404 22.98 -7.98 -15.35
CA GLU A 404 24.24 -8.48 -14.80
C GLU A 404 24.64 -7.79 -13.50
N GLU A 405 24.25 -6.53 -13.30
CA GLU A 405 24.48 -5.74 -12.08
C GLU A 405 23.50 -6.08 -10.96
N GLY A 406 22.51 -6.94 -11.23
CA GLY A 406 21.55 -7.44 -10.25
C GLY A 406 20.34 -6.54 -10.04
N TYR A 407 20.07 -5.63 -10.98
CA TYR A 407 18.82 -4.87 -11.01
C TYR A 407 17.70 -5.67 -11.66
N TYR A 408 16.48 -5.48 -11.18
CA TYR A 408 15.27 -6.12 -11.69
C TYR A 408 14.42 -5.16 -12.51
N PHE A 409 13.82 -5.68 -13.57
CA PHE A 409 12.98 -4.94 -14.52
C PHE A 409 11.69 -5.71 -14.77
N LEU A 410 10.55 -5.01 -14.73
CA LEU A 410 9.26 -5.58 -15.10
C LEU A 410 9.05 -5.54 -16.62
N ARG A 411 8.35 -6.55 -17.13
CA ARG A 411 7.89 -6.65 -18.54
C ARG A 411 6.39 -6.78 -18.65
N GLY A 412 5.69 -6.93 -17.53
CA GLY A 412 4.25 -7.00 -17.44
C GLY A 412 3.78 -8.16 -16.59
N ARG A 413 2.55 -8.57 -16.85
CA ARG A 413 1.91 -9.70 -16.18
C ARG A 413 1.71 -10.86 -17.15
N ALA A 414 1.85 -12.08 -16.65
CA ALA A 414 1.63 -13.29 -17.45
C ALA A 414 0.18 -13.38 -17.96
N ASP A 415 -0.79 -12.93 -17.14
CA ASP A 415 -2.22 -12.90 -17.48
C ASP A 415 -2.63 -11.76 -18.43
N SER A 416 -1.72 -10.83 -18.69
CA SER A 416 -1.93 -9.69 -19.61
C SER A 416 -1.18 -9.83 -20.93
N MET A 417 -0.41 -10.90 -21.12
CA MET A 417 0.31 -11.18 -22.35
C MET A 417 -0.68 -11.38 -23.51
N ILE A 418 -0.36 -10.83 -24.67
CA ILE A 418 -1.15 -10.90 -25.90
C ILE A 418 -0.42 -11.79 -26.88
N VAL A 419 -1.10 -12.79 -27.44
CA VAL A 419 -0.54 -13.61 -28.50
C VAL A 419 -0.95 -13.02 -29.84
N SER A 420 -0.04 -12.26 -30.48
CA SER A 420 -0.28 -11.59 -31.77
C SER A 420 0.50 -12.31 -32.86
N ALA A 421 -0.21 -12.84 -33.84
CA ALA A 421 0.38 -13.59 -34.96
C ALA A 421 1.30 -14.76 -34.51
N GLY A 422 0.96 -15.42 -33.39
CA GLY A 422 1.75 -16.52 -32.82
C GLY A 422 2.92 -16.09 -31.95
N GLU A 423 3.17 -14.78 -31.80
CA GLU A 423 4.25 -14.22 -30.99
C GLU A 423 3.71 -13.63 -29.67
N ASN A 424 4.45 -13.83 -28.59
CA ASN A 424 4.14 -13.30 -27.28
C ASN A 424 4.49 -11.81 -27.22
N VAL A 425 3.49 -10.96 -27.04
CA VAL A 425 3.67 -9.51 -26.87
C VAL A 425 3.32 -9.10 -25.45
N TYR A 426 4.19 -8.35 -24.84
CA TYR A 426 3.96 -7.77 -23.52
C TYR A 426 3.46 -6.34 -23.69
N PRO A 427 2.19 -6.03 -23.34
CA PRO A 427 1.60 -4.70 -23.51
C PRO A 427 2.45 -3.59 -22.91
N LEU A 428 3.06 -3.85 -21.77
CA LEU A 428 3.92 -2.93 -21.07
C LEU A 428 5.08 -2.39 -21.90
N GLU A 429 5.68 -3.21 -22.77
CA GLU A 429 6.78 -2.76 -23.65
C GLU A 429 6.30 -1.69 -24.63
N VAL A 430 5.10 -1.87 -25.16
CA VAL A 430 4.50 -0.92 -26.10
C VAL A 430 4.02 0.33 -25.34
N GLU A 431 3.43 0.16 -24.15
CA GLU A 431 3.04 1.26 -23.25
C GLU A 431 4.26 2.15 -22.91
N GLN A 432 5.36 1.54 -22.48
CA GLN A 432 6.61 2.24 -22.15
C GLN A 432 7.20 2.96 -23.35
N LEU A 433 7.14 2.36 -24.54
CA LEU A 433 7.62 3.02 -25.76
C LEU A 433 6.73 4.22 -26.12
N LEU A 434 5.42 4.08 -26.11
CA LEU A 434 4.48 5.18 -26.34
C LEU A 434 4.75 6.37 -25.41
N LEU A 435 5.01 6.11 -24.13
CA LEU A 435 5.34 7.14 -23.14
C LEU A 435 6.66 7.88 -23.39
N THR A 436 7.53 7.39 -24.31
CA THR A 436 8.71 8.14 -24.76
C THR A 436 8.37 9.20 -25.81
N HIS A 437 7.17 9.16 -26.40
CA HIS A 437 6.72 10.18 -27.33
C HIS A 437 6.42 11.49 -26.57
N PRO A 438 6.91 12.65 -27.05
CA PRO A 438 6.79 13.92 -26.31
C PRO A 438 5.34 14.38 -26.10
N GLN A 439 4.43 14.02 -27.00
CA GLN A 439 3.02 14.41 -26.95
C GLN A 439 2.11 13.38 -26.28
N ILE A 440 2.66 12.26 -25.78
CA ILE A 440 1.87 11.27 -25.03
C ILE A 440 2.12 11.46 -23.53
N GLU A 441 1.05 11.72 -22.79
CA GLU A 441 1.11 11.84 -21.33
C GLU A 441 0.93 10.48 -20.66
N ASP A 442 -0.01 9.67 -21.17
CA ASP A 442 -0.35 8.37 -20.60
C ASP A 442 -0.75 7.37 -21.69
N ALA A 443 -0.53 6.08 -21.45
CA ALA A 443 -0.80 5.05 -22.44
C ALA A 443 -1.22 3.73 -21.80
N ALA A 444 -2.18 3.06 -22.44
CA ALA A 444 -2.60 1.71 -22.13
C ALA A 444 -2.63 0.86 -23.40
N VAL A 445 -2.23 -0.40 -23.28
CA VAL A 445 -2.30 -1.35 -24.38
C VAL A 445 -3.09 -2.59 -23.95
N ILE A 446 -4.06 -2.97 -24.77
CA ILE A 446 -4.91 -4.14 -24.56
C ILE A 446 -4.94 -5.04 -25.81
N GLY A 447 -5.25 -6.31 -25.61
CA GLY A 447 -5.52 -7.23 -26.69
C GLY A 447 -6.95 -7.05 -27.21
N MET A 448 -7.10 -7.04 -28.52
CA MET A 448 -8.38 -7.14 -29.22
C MET A 448 -8.41 -8.39 -30.11
N GLN A 449 -9.58 -8.96 -30.33
CA GLN A 449 -9.75 -10.10 -31.22
C GLN A 449 -9.52 -9.67 -32.69
N ASP A 450 -8.83 -10.53 -33.44
CA ASP A 450 -8.57 -10.33 -34.86
C ASP A 450 -8.72 -11.66 -35.61
N GLU A 451 -9.49 -11.67 -36.67
CA GLU A 451 -9.83 -12.90 -37.42
C GLU A 451 -8.61 -13.57 -38.09
N GLN A 452 -7.60 -12.77 -38.46
CA GLN A 452 -6.44 -13.29 -39.19
C GLN A 452 -5.28 -13.66 -38.23
N PHE A 453 -5.15 -12.94 -37.13
CA PHE A 453 -4.00 -13.02 -36.26
C PHE A 453 -4.34 -13.55 -34.84
N GLY A 454 -5.62 -13.97 -34.60
CA GLY A 454 -6.13 -14.37 -33.30
C GLY A 454 -6.29 -13.17 -32.37
N GLN A 455 -5.21 -12.49 -32.04
CA GLN A 455 -5.23 -11.22 -31.29
C GLN A 455 -4.31 -10.18 -31.94
N ARG A 456 -4.69 -8.92 -31.81
CA ARG A 456 -3.87 -7.76 -32.14
C ARG A 456 -3.88 -6.78 -30.98
N LEU A 457 -2.95 -5.84 -31.00
CA LEU A 457 -2.87 -4.80 -29.99
C LEU A 457 -3.76 -3.60 -30.36
N LYS A 458 -4.39 -3.03 -29.35
CA LYS A 458 -5.05 -1.74 -29.38
C LYS A 458 -4.39 -0.84 -28.35
N ALA A 459 -3.88 0.30 -28.77
CA ALA A 459 -3.33 1.30 -27.87
C ALA A 459 -4.40 2.37 -27.57
N ILE A 460 -4.44 2.83 -26.34
CA ILE A 460 -5.31 3.91 -25.88
C ILE A 460 -4.38 4.92 -25.21
N VAL A 461 -4.36 6.15 -25.69
CA VAL A 461 -3.41 7.18 -25.27
C VAL A 461 -4.11 8.43 -24.81
N ARG A 462 -3.59 9.06 -23.78
CA ARG A 462 -3.89 10.43 -23.39
C ARG A 462 -2.76 11.32 -23.86
N LEU A 463 -3.12 12.37 -24.59
CA LEU A 463 -2.16 13.32 -25.09
C LEU A 463 -1.83 14.41 -24.05
N THR A 464 -0.66 15.03 -24.18
CA THR A 464 -0.33 16.23 -23.41
C THR A 464 -1.25 17.38 -23.80
N PRO A 465 -1.51 18.36 -22.91
CA PRO A 465 -2.28 19.54 -23.27
C PRO A 465 -1.68 20.21 -24.52
N GLN A 466 -2.56 20.62 -25.46
CA GLN A 466 -2.18 21.25 -26.74
C GLN A 466 -1.45 20.34 -27.74
N ALA A 467 -1.42 19.03 -27.52
CA ALA A 467 -0.90 18.11 -28.53
C ALA A 467 -1.87 17.99 -29.72
N GLU A 468 -1.30 17.99 -30.93
CA GLU A 468 -2.08 17.90 -32.18
C GLU A 468 -1.77 16.62 -32.99
N THR A 469 -1.08 15.64 -32.36
CA THR A 469 -0.69 14.40 -33.05
C THR A 469 -1.90 13.51 -33.35
N THR A 470 -1.88 12.90 -34.52
CA THR A 470 -2.92 11.99 -35.00
C THR A 470 -2.56 10.52 -34.78
N GLU A 471 -3.55 9.62 -34.85
CA GLU A 471 -3.33 8.17 -34.84
C GLU A 471 -2.29 7.75 -35.89
N GLU A 472 -2.40 8.29 -37.10
CA GLU A 472 -1.55 7.93 -38.22
C GLU A 472 -0.09 8.33 -37.99
N GLU A 473 0.14 9.51 -37.44
CA GLU A 473 1.49 9.98 -37.05
C GLU A 473 2.09 9.13 -35.95
N LEU A 474 1.30 8.75 -34.95
CA LEU A 474 1.74 7.85 -33.86
C LEU A 474 2.08 6.45 -34.40
N LEU A 475 1.26 5.89 -35.28
CA LEU A 475 1.57 4.62 -35.94
C LEU A 475 2.86 4.70 -36.79
N GLN A 476 3.04 5.79 -37.55
CA GLN A 476 4.27 6.03 -38.31
C GLN A 476 5.48 6.16 -37.40
N TRP A 477 5.33 6.84 -36.26
CA TRP A 477 6.40 6.98 -35.27
C TRP A 477 6.79 5.64 -34.63
N LEU A 478 5.82 4.74 -34.40
CA LEU A 478 6.05 3.40 -33.83
C LEU A 478 6.72 2.44 -34.83
N ARG A 479 6.46 2.52 -36.12
CA ARG A 479 6.94 1.58 -37.16
C ARG A 479 8.44 1.25 -37.11
N PRO A 480 9.36 2.21 -36.98
CA PRO A 480 10.81 1.91 -36.91
C PRO A 480 11.25 1.41 -35.53
N ARG A 481 10.37 1.37 -34.52
CA ARG A 481 10.67 1.11 -33.11
C ARG A 481 10.09 -0.18 -32.57
N LEU A 482 9.09 -0.75 -33.28
CA LEU A 482 8.40 -1.97 -32.89
C LEU A 482 8.51 -3.03 -33.99
N ALA A 483 8.56 -4.31 -33.58
CA ALA A 483 8.38 -5.41 -34.50
C ALA A 483 6.94 -5.42 -35.05
N ARG A 484 6.73 -5.99 -36.23
CA ARG A 484 5.43 -6.01 -36.92
C ARG A 484 4.31 -6.59 -36.06
N PHE A 485 4.58 -7.63 -35.29
CA PHE A 485 3.61 -8.29 -34.40
C PHE A 485 3.30 -7.46 -33.14
N GLN A 486 4.17 -6.53 -32.75
CA GLN A 486 3.96 -5.60 -31.63
C GLN A 486 3.21 -4.32 -32.02
N MET A 487 3.02 -4.07 -33.34
CA MET A 487 2.34 -2.87 -33.81
C MET A 487 0.88 -2.88 -33.42
N PRO A 488 0.38 -1.82 -32.75
CA PRO A 488 -1.05 -1.65 -32.55
C PRO A 488 -1.80 -1.65 -33.89
N LYS A 489 -2.98 -2.27 -33.92
CA LYS A 489 -3.89 -2.21 -35.06
C LYS A 489 -4.54 -0.82 -35.13
N GLU A 490 -4.83 -0.23 -33.99
CA GLU A 490 -5.41 1.09 -33.84
C GLU A 490 -4.86 1.79 -32.59
N ILE A 491 -4.86 3.12 -32.62
CA ILE A 491 -4.55 3.98 -31.47
C ILE A 491 -5.72 4.90 -31.24
N ILE A 492 -6.33 4.82 -30.06
CA ILE A 492 -7.46 5.69 -29.68
C ILE A 492 -6.94 6.77 -28.73
N VAL A 493 -7.23 8.01 -29.05
CA VAL A 493 -6.97 9.15 -28.17
C VAL A 493 -8.20 9.35 -27.26
N VAL A 494 -7.93 9.48 -25.95
CA VAL A 494 -8.95 9.71 -24.92
C VAL A 494 -8.55 10.89 -24.03
N ASP A 495 -9.55 11.52 -23.41
CA ASP A 495 -9.32 12.61 -22.47
C ASP A 495 -8.70 12.11 -21.16
N ASP A 496 -9.08 10.90 -20.69
CA ASP A 496 -8.52 10.29 -19.50
C ASP A 496 -8.56 8.76 -19.57
N LEU A 497 -7.61 8.11 -18.92
CA LEU A 497 -7.57 6.66 -18.79
C LEU A 497 -8.25 6.24 -17.48
N PRO A 498 -9.04 5.13 -17.49
CA PRO A 498 -9.70 4.68 -16.28
C PRO A 498 -8.70 4.07 -15.29
N TYR A 499 -8.67 4.61 -14.07
CA TYR A 499 -7.89 4.10 -12.97
C TYR A 499 -8.77 3.62 -11.83
N THR A 500 -8.31 2.60 -11.13
CA THR A 500 -8.90 2.19 -9.85
C THR A 500 -8.55 3.19 -8.77
N SER A 501 -9.26 3.18 -7.63
CA SER A 501 -8.92 3.99 -6.44
C SER A 501 -7.49 3.78 -5.91
N LEU A 502 -6.86 2.67 -6.29
CA LEU A 502 -5.46 2.34 -6.01
C LEU A 502 -4.47 2.89 -7.04
N GLY A 503 -4.93 3.68 -8.01
CA GLY A 503 -4.09 4.22 -9.07
C GLY A 503 -3.53 3.15 -10.03
N LYS A 504 -4.19 1.99 -10.12
CA LYS A 504 -3.91 0.97 -11.15
C LYS A 504 -4.82 1.16 -12.33
N LEU A 505 -4.28 1.03 -13.53
CA LEU A 505 -5.06 1.08 -14.76
C LEU A 505 -6.18 0.02 -14.73
N ASP A 506 -7.43 0.44 -14.95
CA ASP A 506 -8.59 -0.47 -15.00
C ASP A 506 -8.77 -1.03 -16.41
N LYS A 507 -7.97 -2.04 -16.74
CA LYS A 507 -8.02 -2.68 -18.07
C LYS A 507 -9.37 -3.36 -18.38
N LYS A 508 -10.24 -3.59 -17.39
CA LYS A 508 -11.59 -4.12 -17.65
C LYS A 508 -12.49 -3.06 -18.30
N ARG A 509 -12.44 -1.82 -17.79
CA ARG A 509 -13.18 -0.70 -18.41
C ARG A 509 -12.67 -0.32 -19.79
N LEU A 510 -11.41 -0.63 -20.11
CA LEU A 510 -10.86 -0.38 -21.45
C LEU A 510 -11.29 -1.44 -22.47
N LYS A 511 -11.76 -2.60 -22.03
CA LYS A 511 -12.21 -3.71 -22.89
C LYS A 511 -13.73 -3.66 -23.13
N SER A 512 -14.49 -2.88 -22.35
CA SER A 512 -15.91 -2.62 -22.53
C SER A 512 -16.16 -1.50 -23.55
#